data_e1c6017ad173fa0e46790c9d62b69d43
#
_entry.id   e1c6017ad173fa0e46790c9d62b69d43
#
_cell.length_a   1.000
_cell.length_b   1.000
_cell.length_c   1.000
_cell.angle_alpha   90.00
_cell.angle_beta   90.00
_cell.angle_gamma   90.00
#
_symmetry.space_group_name_H-M   'P 1'
#
loop_
_entity.id
_entity.type
_entity.pdbx_description
1 polymer ?
#
loop_
_entity_poly.entity_id
_entity_poly.type
_entity_poly.pdbx_seq_one_letter_code
_entity_poly.pdbx_strand_id
1 'polypeptide(L)'
;MVIECFPILMSEEAARKRAMKGFAGMYGKNKTINMRLMWLENRYIEFEMTYHDSFIRKLIRKDKNKIDKQKIRTIVDATTCSGSYTETGISTIMRDVDESMIQHSNYPDDRLIHTARENVHRMVRRHAGRFVSAEMIEMRKVYRPYWIAVSGEWVEGTKVRYLPIPADGNEVYRTF
;
A
#
# COMPACT_ATOMS: atom_id res chain seq x y z
N MET A 1 19.72 -8.37 5.69
CA MET A 1 19.31 -8.33 4.25
C MET A 1 19.08 -6.88 3.85
N VAL A 2 19.67 -6.42 2.73
CA VAL A 2 19.44 -5.04 2.25
C VAL A 2 18.13 -4.99 1.47
N ILE A 3 17.23 -4.08 1.85
CA ILE A 3 15.90 -3.90 1.25
C ILE A 3 15.68 -2.45 0.80
N GLU A 4 14.89 -2.27 -0.28
CA GLU A 4 14.35 -0.96 -0.64
C GLU A 4 13.06 -0.72 0.16
N CYS A 5 13.01 0.33 0.98
CA CYS A 5 11.92 0.53 1.90
C CYS A 5 11.53 2.01 2.05
N PHE A 6 10.32 2.24 2.55
CA PHE A 6 9.90 3.57 2.98
C PHE A 6 10.66 3.99 4.26
N PRO A 7 10.95 5.28 4.43
CA PRO A 7 11.56 5.78 5.65
C PRO A 7 10.63 5.61 6.86
N ILE A 8 11.22 5.43 8.04
CA ILE A 8 10.48 5.43 9.31
C ILE A 8 10.30 6.89 9.72
N LEU A 9 9.07 7.38 9.74
CA LEU A 9 8.71 8.73 10.15
C LEU A 9 8.03 8.77 11.53
N MET A 10 7.49 7.64 11.99
CA MET A 10 6.82 7.53 13.29
C MET A 10 7.72 6.83 14.30
N SER A 11 7.99 7.49 15.44
CA SER A 11 8.73 6.88 16.55
C SER A 11 7.92 5.77 17.24
N GLU A 12 8.62 4.87 17.94
CA GLU A 12 7.97 3.82 18.74
C GLU A 12 7.02 4.40 19.79
N GLU A 13 7.43 5.50 20.47
CA GLU A 13 6.59 6.16 21.48
C GLU A 13 5.28 6.68 20.89
N ALA A 14 5.33 7.31 19.70
CA ALA A 14 4.13 7.80 19.02
C ALA A 14 3.21 6.64 18.63
N ALA A 15 3.79 5.56 18.10
CA ALA A 15 3.06 4.35 17.76
C ALA A 15 2.44 3.68 19.00
N ARG A 16 3.18 3.61 20.12
CA ARG A 16 2.68 3.08 21.40
C ARG A 16 1.49 3.89 21.94
N LYS A 17 1.55 5.23 21.88
CA LYS A 17 0.42 6.09 22.25
C LYS A 17 -0.82 5.83 21.38
N ARG A 18 -0.61 5.60 20.06
CA ARG A 18 -1.69 5.26 19.12
C ARG A 18 -2.27 3.88 19.42
N ALA A 19 -1.42 2.89 19.73
CA ALA A 19 -1.84 1.56 20.13
C ALA A 19 -2.68 1.56 21.41
N MET A 20 -2.25 2.32 22.43
CA MET A 20 -3.00 2.46 23.68
C MET A 20 -4.42 2.98 23.45
N LYS A 21 -4.60 3.96 22.58
CA LYS A 21 -5.94 4.46 22.21
C LYS A 21 -6.76 3.39 21.48
N GLY A 22 -6.15 2.65 20.56
CA GLY A 22 -6.81 1.57 19.80
C GLY A 22 -7.23 0.40 20.69
N PHE A 23 -6.41 0.03 21.68
CA PHE A 23 -6.73 -1.05 22.62
C PHE A 23 -7.61 -0.61 23.79
N ALA A 24 -7.62 0.66 24.19
CA ALA A 24 -8.40 1.16 25.32
C ALA A 24 -9.91 0.95 25.16
N GLY A 25 -10.42 1.04 23.92
CA GLY A 25 -11.81 0.75 23.59
C GLY A 25 -12.19 -0.74 23.70
N MET A 26 -11.20 -1.65 23.73
CA MET A 26 -11.43 -3.09 23.70
C MET A 26 -11.15 -3.80 25.03
N TYR A 27 -10.28 -3.28 25.92
CA TYR A 27 -9.66 -4.10 26.98
C TYR A 27 -9.48 -3.49 28.37
N GLY A 28 -9.85 -2.26 28.61
CA GLY A 28 -9.56 -1.62 29.91
C GLY A 28 -8.08 -1.17 30.04
N LYS A 29 -7.80 -0.41 31.12
CA LYS A 29 -6.60 0.47 31.21
C LYS A 29 -5.24 -0.19 31.53
N ASN A 30 -5.16 -1.49 31.82
CA ASN A 30 -3.96 -2.08 32.45
C ASN A 30 -3.32 -3.25 31.69
N LYS A 31 -3.12 -3.15 30.35
CA LYS A 31 -2.38 -4.19 29.62
C LYS A 31 -1.03 -3.69 29.15
N THR A 32 -0.02 -4.54 29.32
CA THR A 32 1.32 -4.35 28.74
C THR A 32 1.21 -4.43 27.22
N ILE A 33 1.68 -3.40 26.52
CA ILE A 33 1.75 -3.37 25.07
C ILE A 33 3.21 -3.54 24.68
N ASN A 34 3.50 -4.63 24.00
CA ASN A 34 4.80 -4.90 23.40
C ASN A 34 4.79 -4.38 21.96
N MET A 35 5.87 -3.71 21.56
CA MET A 35 6.02 -3.11 20.23
C MET A 35 7.15 -3.83 19.48
N ARG A 36 6.91 -4.15 18.21
CA ARG A 36 7.93 -4.70 17.33
C ARG A 36 7.86 -4.00 15.99
N LEU A 37 9.03 -3.60 15.46
CA LEU A 37 9.12 -3.09 14.10
C LEU A 37 9.15 -4.26 13.11
N MET A 38 8.31 -4.19 12.09
CA MET A 38 8.24 -5.18 11.01
C MET A 38 8.22 -4.47 9.67
N TRP A 39 8.78 -5.14 8.66
CA TRP A 39 8.82 -4.68 7.29
C TRP A 39 7.93 -5.56 6.43
N LEU A 40 6.81 -5.01 5.94
CA LEU A 40 5.85 -5.75 5.13
C LEU A 40 6.17 -5.55 3.65
N GLU A 41 6.26 -6.66 2.92
CA GLU A 41 6.51 -6.66 1.49
C GLU A 41 5.32 -6.08 0.74
N ASN A 42 5.60 -5.17 -0.18
CA ASN A 42 4.64 -4.51 -1.06
C ASN A 42 5.13 -4.54 -2.50
N ARG A 43 4.23 -4.33 -3.45
CA ARG A 43 4.56 -4.05 -4.84
C ARG A 43 4.17 -2.61 -5.18
N TYR A 44 5.16 -1.82 -5.58
CA TYR A 44 4.91 -0.57 -6.26
C TYR A 44 4.73 -0.89 -7.74
N ILE A 45 3.61 -0.47 -8.32
CA ILE A 45 3.28 -0.75 -9.72
C ILE A 45 2.82 0.54 -10.38
N GLU A 46 3.47 0.92 -11.48
CA GLU A 46 3.11 2.08 -12.29
C GLU A 46 2.43 1.60 -13.58
N PHE A 47 1.28 2.22 -13.89
CA PHE A 47 0.53 1.99 -15.12
C PHE A 47 0.52 3.25 -15.97
N GLU A 48 0.72 3.09 -17.27
CA GLU A 48 0.40 4.10 -18.28
C GLU A 48 -1.06 3.89 -18.72
N MET A 49 -1.87 4.92 -18.52
CA MET A 49 -3.28 4.92 -18.92
C MET A 49 -3.42 5.64 -20.24
N THR A 50 -4.05 4.99 -21.21
CA THR A 50 -4.39 5.60 -22.49
C THR A 50 -5.89 5.77 -22.57
N TYR A 51 -6.35 7.02 -22.70
CA TYR A 51 -7.77 7.35 -22.80
C TYR A 51 -8.21 7.31 -24.25
N HIS A 52 -9.19 6.47 -24.55
CA HIS A 52 -9.79 6.39 -25.88
C HIS A 52 -11.02 7.27 -25.95
N ASP A 53 -11.01 8.27 -26.80
CA ASP A 53 -12.19 9.09 -27.05
C ASP A 53 -13.29 8.25 -27.72
N SER A 54 -14.54 8.45 -27.26
CA SER A 54 -15.68 7.87 -27.96
C SER A 54 -15.79 8.45 -29.37
N PHE A 55 -16.31 7.66 -30.32
CA PHE A 55 -16.49 8.05 -31.71
C PHE A 55 -17.19 9.41 -31.88
N ILE A 56 -18.16 9.72 -31.02
CA ILE A 56 -18.92 10.97 -31.00
C ILE A 56 -18.03 12.19 -30.66
N ARG A 57 -17.09 12.03 -29.70
CA ARG A 57 -16.15 13.11 -29.33
C ARG A 57 -15.08 13.35 -30.41
N LYS A 58 -14.65 12.31 -31.13
CA LYS A 58 -13.74 12.45 -32.29
C LYS A 58 -14.35 13.30 -33.41
N LEU A 59 -15.68 13.28 -33.56
CA LEU A 59 -16.41 14.10 -34.55
C LEU A 59 -16.53 15.56 -34.12
N ILE A 60 -16.59 15.84 -32.83
CA ILE A 60 -16.83 17.21 -32.31
C ILE A 60 -15.51 17.97 -32.08
N ARG A 61 -14.43 17.29 -31.79
CA ARG A 61 -13.10 17.89 -31.54
C ARG A 61 -12.35 18.11 -32.86
N LYS A 62 -11.91 19.37 -33.08
CA LYS A 62 -11.04 19.74 -34.21
C LYS A 62 -9.63 19.14 -34.13
N ASP A 63 -9.14 18.80 -32.94
CA ASP A 63 -7.82 18.15 -32.70
C ASP A 63 -7.98 16.64 -32.61
N LYS A 64 -7.76 15.98 -33.73
CA LYS A 64 -7.94 14.51 -33.91
C LYS A 64 -6.84 13.64 -33.26
N ASN A 65 -5.75 14.20 -32.73
CA ASN A 65 -4.53 13.44 -32.41
C ASN A 65 -4.07 13.57 -30.93
N LYS A 66 -4.84 14.12 -30.01
CA LYS A 66 -4.42 14.19 -28.61
C LYS A 66 -4.79 12.90 -27.89
N ILE A 67 -3.84 11.96 -27.86
CA ILE A 67 -3.90 10.80 -26.99
C ILE A 67 -3.54 11.31 -25.58
N ASP A 68 -4.52 11.37 -24.70
CA ASP A 68 -4.27 11.73 -23.30
C ASP A 68 -3.66 10.50 -22.59
N LYS A 69 -2.38 10.58 -22.26
CA LYS A 69 -1.68 9.57 -21.46
C LYS A 69 -1.51 10.08 -20.03
N GLN A 70 -1.78 9.23 -19.07
CA GLN A 70 -1.60 9.55 -17.65
C GLN A 70 -0.93 8.37 -16.95
N LYS A 71 0.00 8.68 -16.06
CA LYS A 71 0.61 7.68 -15.19
C LYS A 71 -0.16 7.56 -13.89
N ILE A 72 -0.50 6.34 -13.53
CA ILE A 72 -1.14 6.00 -12.26
C ILE A 72 -0.25 5.03 -11.51
N ARG A 73 -0.02 5.34 -10.24
CA ARG A 73 0.85 4.58 -9.37
C ARG A 73 0.04 3.90 -8.28
N THR A 74 0.35 2.64 -8.05
CA THR A 74 -0.33 1.85 -7.02
C THR A 74 0.71 1.21 -6.10
N ILE A 75 0.31 1.02 -4.84
CA ILE A 75 1.04 0.21 -3.87
C ILE A 75 0.11 -0.91 -3.45
N VAL A 76 0.54 -2.15 -3.66
CA VAL A 76 -0.20 -3.35 -3.26
C VAL A 76 0.52 -4.01 -2.11
N ASP A 77 -0.15 -4.14 -0.98
CA ASP A 77 0.31 -4.92 0.16
C ASP A 77 0.32 -6.40 -0.23
N ALA A 78 1.51 -6.98 -0.28
CA ALA A 78 1.70 -8.36 -0.72
C ALA A 78 1.34 -9.39 0.36
N THR A 79 1.06 -8.95 1.58
CA THR A 79 0.63 -9.83 2.68
C THR A 79 -0.89 -9.99 2.75
N THR A 80 -1.65 -8.97 2.34
CA THR A 80 -3.12 -8.95 2.38
C THR A 80 -3.76 -8.89 1.01
N CYS A 81 -2.97 -8.71 -0.06
CA CYS A 81 -3.44 -8.49 -1.43
C CYS A 81 -4.39 -7.29 -1.55
N SER A 82 -4.16 -6.24 -0.76
CA SER A 82 -4.92 -4.99 -0.82
C SER A 82 -4.07 -3.89 -1.44
N GLY A 83 -4.68 -3.10 -2.33
CA GLY A 83 -3.96 -2.04 -3.04
C GLY A 83 -4.54 -0.67 -2.75
N SER A 84 -3.67 0.33 -2.80
CA SER A 84 -4.00 1.74 -2.78
C SER A 84 -3.30 2.45 -3.94
N TYR A 85 -3.81 3.59 -4.35
CA TYR A 85 -3.12 4.44 -5.31
C TYR A 85 -2.32 5.53 -4.61
N THR A 86 -1.30 6.05 -5.29
CA THR A 86 -0.53 7.21 -4.84
C THR A 86 -0.44 8.24 -5.98
N GLU A 87 -0.69 9.49 -5.66
CA GLU A 87 -0.65 10.58 -6.65
C GLU A 87 0.80 10.97 -7.01
N THR A 88 1.68 10.87 -6.05
CA THR A 88 3.11 11.19 -6.21
C THR A 88 3.97 9.93 -6.29
N GLY A 89 5.18 10.07 -6.84
CA GLY A 89 6.20 9.03 -6.73
C GLY A 89 6.53 8.74 -5.26
N ILE A 90 6.93 7.51 -4.99
CA ILE A 90 7.36 7.10 -3.64
C ILE A 90 8.81 7.52 -3.40
N SER A 91 9.10 7.97 -2.19
CA SER A 91 10.47 8.15 -1.72
C SER A 91 10.87 6.93 -0.91
N THR A 92 11.91 6.23 -1.36
CA THR A 92 12.43 5.02 -0.73
C THR A 92 13.89 5.18 -0.38
N ILE A 93 14.37 4.37 0.56
CA ILE A 93 15.77 4.29 0.99
C ILE A 93 16.20 2.83 0.99
N MET A 94 17.51 2.60 0.83
CA MET A 94 18.09 1.27 1.05
C MET A 94 18.44 1.12 2.53
N ARG A 95 18.05 0.00 3.13
CA ARG A 95 18.30 -0.29 4.54
C ARG A 95 18.69 -1.75 4.74
N ASP A 96 19.69 -1.97 5.59
CA ASP A 96 20.00 -3.32 6.07
C ASP A 96 19.12 -3.66 7.28
N VAL A 97 18.39 -4.77 7.19
CA VAL A 97 17.44 -5.23 8.22
C VAL A 97 17.60 -6.73 8.48
N ASP A 98 17.27 -7.13 9.69
CA ASP A 98 17.21 -8.54 10.05
C ASP A 98 16.02 -9.21 9.32
N GLU A 99 16.28 -10.38 8.73
CA GLU A 99 15.28 -11.14 7.98
C GLU A 99 14.08 -11.56 8.85
N SER A 100 14.31 -11.77 10.16
CA SER A 100 13.24 -12.04 11.13
C SER A 100 12.24 -10.89 11.33
N MET A 101 12.59 -9.69 10.86
CA MET A 101 11.71 -8.51 10.89
C MET A 101 10.95 -8.33 9.58
N ILE A 102 11.12 -9.22 8.61
CA ILE A 102 10.49 -9.11 7.30
C ILE A 102 9.29 -10.03 7.22
N GLN A 103 8.15 -9.49 6.79
CA GLN A 103 6.98 -10.24 6.38
C GLN A 103 6.96 -10.29 4.85
N HIS A 104 7.27 -11.47 4.31
CA HIS A 104 7.27 -11.72 2.87
C HIS A 104 5.84 -11.80 2.31
N SER A 105 5.75 -11.75 0.98
CA SER A 105 4.50 -11.88 0.25
C SER A 105 3.81 -13.22 0.52
N ASN A 106 2.49 -13.17 0.72
CA ASN A 106 1.62 -14.34 0.79
C ASN A 106 1.00 -14.68 -0.57
N TYR A 107 1.22 -13.84 -1.59
CA TYR A 107 0.57 -13.98 -2.90
C TYR A 107 1.60 -13.88 -4.03
N PRO A 108 1.37 -14.60 -5.14
CA PRO A 108 2.21 -14.51 -6.33
C PRO A 108 2.04 -13.14 -7.01
N ASP A 109 3.06 -12.71 -7.75
CA ASP A 109 3.09 -11.41 -8.42
C ASP A 109 1.93 -11.20 -9.38
N ASP A 110 1.51 -12.23 -10.13
CA ASP A 110 0.38 -12.16 -11.06
C ASP A 110 -0.92 -11.71 -10.35
N ARG A 111 -1.16 -12.22 -9.15
CA ARG A 111 -2.32 -11.84 -8.35
C ARG A 111 -2.22 -10.40 -7.85
N LEU A 112 -1.04 -9.96 -7.45
CA LEU A 112 -0.79 -8.58 -7.02
C LEU A 112 -0.97 -7.60 -8.17
N ILE A 113 -0.46 -7.93 -9.36
CA ILE A 113 -0.64 -7.15 -10.60
C ILE A 113 -2.13 -7.07 -10.98
N HIS A 114 -2.84 -8.20 -10.90
CA HIS A 114 -4.29 -8.23 -11.16
C HIS A 114 -5.05 -7.29 -10.21
N THR A 115 -4.75 -7.35 -8.91
CA THR A 115 -5.35 -6.48 -7.88
C THR A 115 -5.05 -5.00 -8.16
N ALA A 116 -3.81 -4.67 -8.51
CA ALA A 116 -3.42 -3.31 -8.89
C ALA A 116 -4.23 -2.81 -10.09
N ARG A 117 -4.32 -3.62 -11.15
CA ARG A 117 -5.07 -3.30 -12.38
C ARG A 117 -6.56 -3.08 -12.10
N GLU A 118 -7.18 -3.95 -11.31
CA GLU A 118 -8.57 -3.79 -10.88
C GLU A 118 -8.81 -2.48 -10.14
N ASN A 119 -7.92 -2.11 -9.23
CA ASN A 119 -8.00 -0.86 -8.49
C ASN A 119 -7.89 0.36 -9.42
N VAL A 120 -6.95 0.34 -10.35
CA VAL A 120 -6.79 1.38 -11.38
C VAL A 120 -8.06 1.50 -12.24
N HIS A 121 -8.58 0.38 -12.74
CA HIS A 121 -9.82 0.39 -13.54
C HIS A 121 -11.02 0.92 -12.76
N ARG A 122 -11.14 0.56 -11.47
CA ARG A 122 -12.22 1.03 -10.59
C ARG A 122 -12.14 2.54 -10.38
N MET A 123 -10.92 3.05 -10.12
CA MET A 123 -10.69 4.48 -9.95
C MET A 123 -11.03 5.26 -11.24
N VAL A 124 -10.52 4.81 -12.39
CA VAL A 124 -10.74 5.48 -13.67
C VAL A 124 -12.22 5.48 -14.07
N ARG A 125 -12.94 4.38 -13.88
CA ARG A 125 -14.39 4.32 -14.12
C ARG A 125 -15.15 5.37 -13.32
N ARG A 126 -14.78 5.60 -12.07
CA ARG A 126 -15.44 6.59 -11.20
C ARG A 126 -15.19 8.02 -11.66
N HIS A 127 -14.01 8.32 -12.20
CA HIS A 127 -13.59 9.68 -12.49
C HIS A 127 -13.67 10.07 -13.97
N ALA A 128 -13.48 9.15 -14.88
CA ALA A 128 -13.35 9.47 -16.30
C ALA A 128 -14.53 9.01 -17.18
N GLY A 129 -15.29 7.99 -16.78
CA GLY A 129 -16.42 7.47 -17.56
C GLY A 129 -16.05 7.03 -19.00
N ARG A 130 -14.75 6.82 -19.29
CA ARG A 130 -14.20 6.52 -20.60
C ARG A 130 -13.64 5.10 -20.65
N PHE A 131 -13.61 4.54 -21.85
CA PHE A 131 -12.84 3.32 -22.07
C PHE A 131 -11.34 3.65 -21.98
N VAL A 132 -10.60 2.91 -21.16
CA VAL A 132 -9.20 3.18 -20.85
C VAL A 132 -8.44 1.86 -20.94
N SER A 133 -7.31 1.87 -21.63
CA SER A 133 -6.33 0.78 -21.52
C SER A 133 -5.29 1.12 -20.45
N ALA A 134 -4.93 0.14 -19.65
CA ALA A 134 -3.91 0.23 -18.60
C ALA A 134 -2.76 -0.70 -18.95
N GLU A 135 -1.61 -0.14 -19.25
CA GLU A 135 -0.39 -0.89 -19.51
C GLU A 135 0.56 -0.73 -18.31
N MET A 136 1.03 -1.84 -17.77
CA MET A 136 2.02 -1.83 -16.68
C MET A 136 3.39 -1.46 -17.27
N ILE A 137 4.00 -0.39 -16.77
CA ILE A 137 5.30 0.09 -17.23
C ILE A 137 6.42 -0.17 -16.23
N GLU A 138 6.09 -0.31 -14.96
CA GLU A 138 7.07 -0.57 -13.91
C GLU A 138 6.47 -1.40 -12.79
N MET A 139 7.25 -2.32 -12.22
CA MET A 139 6.96 -3.01 -10.97
C MET A 139 8.23 -3.13 -10.14
N ARG A 140 8.15 -2.72 -8.86
CA ARG A 140 9.24 -2.84 -7.89
C ARG A 140 8.76 -3.46 -6.60
N LYS A 141 9.63 -4.26 -5.98
CA LYS A 141 9.46 -4.75 -4.62
C LYS A 141 9.92 -3.66 -3.66
N VAL A 142 9.04 -3.23 -2.77
CA VAL A 142 9.32 -2.23 -1.74
C VAL A 142 8.79 -2.70 -0.40
N TYR A 143 9.39 -2.25 0.69
CA TYR A 143 8.98 -2.66 2.03
C TYR A 143 8.45 -1.47 2.82
N ARG A 144 7.30 -1.66 3.49
CA ARG A 144 6.73 -0.65 4.36
C ARG A 144 6.99 -1.00 5.82
N PRO A 145 7.49 -0.04 6.64
CA PRO A 145 7.68 -0.25 8.05
C PRO A 145 6.35 -0.14 8.80
N TYR A 146 6.13 -1.08 9.72
CA TYR A 146 5.00 -1.09 10.64
C TYR A 146 5.47 -1.31 12.06
N TRP A 147 4.95 -0.54 12.99
CA TRP A 147 4.98 -0.87 14.39
C TRP A 147 3.83 -1.84 14.69
N ILE A 148 4.18 -3.07 15.04
CA ILE A 148 3.20 -4.08 15.43
C ILE A 148 3.06 -4.01 16.94
N ALA A 149 1.92 -3.50 17.40
CA ALA A 149 1.57 -3.48 18.81
C ALA A 149 0.85 -4.78 19.18
N VAL A 150 1.33 -5.47 20.20
CA VAL A 150 0.76 -6.72 20.70
C VAL A 150 0.30 -6.51 22.13
N SER A 151 -0.94 -6.89 22.42
CA SER A 151 -1.48 -6.87 23.78
C SER A 151 -1.17 -8.18 24.49
N GLY A 152 -0.28 -8.15 25.49
CA GLY A 152 0.23 -9.29 26.21
C GLY A 152 1.63 -9.71 25.77
N GLU A 153 2.04 -10.92 26.13
CA GLU A 153 3.33 -11.49 25.78
C GLU A 153 3.31 -12.06 24.36
N TRP A 154 4.43 -11.88 23.65
CA TRP A 154 4.64 -12.50 22.34
C TRP A 154 5.13 -13.94 22.55
N VAL A 155 4.20 -14.89 22.59
CA VAL A 155 4.49 -16.31 22.74
C VAL A 155 4.09 -17.04 21.47
N GLU A 156 5.02 -17.79 20.90
CA GLU A 156 4.78 -18.59 19.70
C GLU A 156 3.66 -19.62 19.93
N GLY A 157 2.77 -19.76 18.94
CA GLY A 157 1.62 -20.69 19.00
C GLY A 157 0.41 -20.15 19.77
N THR A 158 0.48 -18.99 20.40
CA THR A 158 -0.68 -18.38 21.07
C THR A 158 -1.41 -17.39 20.18
N LYS A 159 -2.75 -17.35 20.27
CA LYS A 159 -3.54 -16.30 19.63
C LYS A 159 -3.31 -14.98 20.35
N VAL A 160 -2.48 -14.12 19.77
CA VAL A 160 -2.28 -12.76 20.24
C VAL A 160 -3.12 -11.78 19.42
N ARG A 161 -3.58 -10.73 20.06
CA ARG A 161 -4.20 -9.61 19.36
C ARG A 161 -3.14 -8.57 19.05
N TYR A 162 -3.08 -8.17 17.81
CA TYR A 162 -2.11 -7.20 17.35
C TYR A 162 -2.79 -6.05 16.58
N LEU A 163 -2.14 -4.91 16.59
CA LEU A 163 -2.54 -3.72 15.85
C LEU A 163 -1.34 -3.26 15.02
N PRO A 164 -1.40 -3.36 13.68
CA PRO A 164 -0.38 -2.82 12.81
C PRO A 164 -0.57 -1.30 12.66
N ILE A 165 0.49 -0.55 12.88
CA ILE A 165 0.52 0.91 12.79
C ILE A 165 1.56 1.29 11.74
N PRO A 166 1.18 1.90 10.61
CA PRO A 166 2.13 2.35 9.60
C PRO A 166 3.15 3.31 10.20
N ALA A 167 4.44 3.05 9.98
CA ALA A 167 5.52 3.87 10.51
C ALA A 167 6.10 4.87 9.49
N ASP A 168 5.65 4.81 8.25
CA ASP A 168 6.05 5.69 7.14
C ASP A 168 5.24 7.00 7.05
N GLY A 169 4.37 7.26 8.02
CA GLY A 169 3.52 8.45 8.05
C GLY A 169 2.39 8.47 7.01
N ASN A 170 2.33 7.49 6.12
CA ASN A 170 1.26 7.41 5.12
C ASN A 170 0.08 6.63 5.67
N GLU A 171 -1.03 7.29 5.89
CA GLU A 171 -2.29 6.61 6.15
C GLU A 171 -2.76 5.95 4.85
N VAL A 172 -2.84 4.63 4.87
CA VAL A 172 -3.45 3.89 3.77
C VAL A 172 -4.96 4.06 3.90
N TYR A 173 -5.52 4.93 3.10
CA TYR A 173 -6.97 4.98 2.95
C TYR A 173 -7.39 3.68 2.26
N ARG A 174 -8.06 2.80 3.01
CA ARG A 174 -8.71 1.64 2.44
C ARG A 174 -9.78 2.17 1.50
N THR A 175 -9.57 2.02 0.21
CA THR A 175 -10.65 2.20 -0.77
C THR A 175 -11.59 1.01 -0.62
N PHE A 176 -12.70 1.23 0.05
CA PHE A 176 -13.82 0.30 0.09
C PHE A 176 -14.54 0.26 -1.26
#